data_20b7ff902fa93620b4f93fdcc4350a20
#
_entry.id   20b7ff902fa93620b4f93fdcc4350a20
#
_cell.length_a   1.000
_cell.length_b   1.000
_cell.length_c   1.000
_cell.angle_alpha   90.00
_cell.angle_beta   90.00
_cell.angle_gamma   90.00
#
_symmetry.space_group_name_H-M   'P 1'
#
loop_
_entity.id
_entity.type
_entity.pdbx_description
1 polymer ?
#
loop_
_entity_poly.entity_id
_entity_poly.type
_entity_poly.pdbx_seq_one_letter_code
_entity_poly.pdbx_strand_id
1 'polypeptide(L)'
;MGKNEAGLDYGAAMRFYGDTLKKLIDLSRQIDMQVNMITSLSSVLLAFSVTQIIQQHEPVTFAVLSVCMVCAVISALFAAHPPRFMRRAGQHQSAMYSKSIARYPSAVEYEAQLRSFLSDADAMVGEYAREIYNLSKYYYIPKRKLYLISRNFFVSGIALATITFITTLLF
;
A
#
# COMPACT_ATOMS: atom_id res chain seq x y z
N MET A 1 -22.27 32.11 -0.55
CA MET A 1 -22.37 31.00 0.41
C MET A 1 -23.75 30.37 0.18
N GLY A 2 -23.83 29.42 -0.75
CA GLY A 2 -25.11 28.81 -1.20
C GLY A 2 -25.45 27.61 -0.32
N LYS A 3 -26.56 27.68 0.41
CA LYS A 3 -27.21 26.51 0.97
C LYS A 3 -28.17 25.98 -0.09
N ASN A 4 -27.96 24.75 -0.56
CA ASN A 4 -28.99 24.06 -1.33
C ASN A 4 -30.07 23.52 -0.39
N GLU A 5 -31.24 23.18 -0.95
CA GLU A 5 -32.46 22.77 -0.23
C GLU A 5 -32.30 21.65 0.81
N ALA A 6 -31.18 20.92 0.82
CA ALA A 6 -30.84 19.90 1.83
C ALA A 6 -29.98 20.41 2.99
N GLY A 7 -29.68 21.70 3.10
CA GLY A 7 -28.90 22.27 4.22
C GLY A 7 -27.44 21.84 4.27
N LEU A 8 -26.89 21.24 3.22
CA LEU A 8 -25.51 20.75 3.18
C LEU A 8 -24.54 21.94 3.16
N ASP A 9 -23.64 22.01 4.16
CA ASP A 9 -22.52 22.94 4.14
C ASP A 9 -21.42 22.36 3.24
N TYR A 10 -21.40 22.79 1.97
CA TYR A 10 -20.40 22.37 1.00
C TYR A 10 -18.97 22.65 1.44
N GLY A 11 -18.75 23.73 2.22
CA GLY A 11 -17.43 24.04 2.75
C GLY A 11 -16.95 22.99 3.76
N ALA A 12 -17.84 22.55 4.65
CA ALA A 12 -17.56 21.46 5.60
C ALA A 12 -17.38 20.12 4.88
N ALA A 13 -18.21 19.81 3.89
CA ALA A 13 -18.09 18.59 3.08
C ALA A 13 -16.73 18.52 2.36
N MET A 14 -16.30 19.60 1.72
CA MET A 14 -15.01 19.67 1.02
C MET A 14 -13.81 19.47 1.94
N ARG A 15 -13.85 20.08 3.13
CA ARG A 15 -12.80 19.84 4.15
C ARG A 15 -12.78 18.38 4.57
N PHE A 16 -13.93 17.79 4.85
CA PHE A 16 -14.03 16.38 5.23
C PHE A 16 -13.45 15.44 4.15
N TYR A 17 -13.79 15.66 2.86
CA TYR A 17 -13.25 14.85 1.77
C TYR A 17 -11.75 15.06 1.59
N GLY A 18 -11.27 16.31 1.66
CA GLY A 18 -9.84 16.62 1.58
C GLY A 18 -9.05 15.97 2.70
N ASP A 19 -9.52 16.03 3.93
CA ASP A 19 -8.89 15.41 5.09
C ASP A 19 -8.91 13.87 4.99
N THR A 20 -10.01 13.29 4.49
CA THR A 20 -10.12 11.85 4.28
C THR A 20 -9.14 11.37 3.22
N LEU A 21 -9.03 12.08 2.10
CA LEU A 21 -8.07 11.78 1.03
C LEU A 21 -6.63 11.86 1.55
N LYS A 22 -6.30 12.95 2.26
CA LYS A 22 -4.98 13.13 2.88
C LYS A 22 -4.66 11.98 3.83
N LYS A 23 -5.60 11.61 4.71
CA LYS A 23 -5.43 10.47 5.63
C LYS A 23 -5.15 9.16 4.90
N LEU A 24 -5.84 8.86 3.78
CA LEU A 24 -5.58 7.67 2.99
C LEU A 24 -4.19 7.67 2.35
N ILE A 25 -3.74 8.82 1.86
CA ILE A 25 -2.39 8.99 1.31
C ILE A 25 -1.34 8.75 2.42
N ASP A 26 -1.53 9.34 3.60
CA ASP A 26 -0.61 9.19 4.72
C ASP A 26 -0.57 7.73 5.23
N LEU A 27 -1.71 7.04 5.32
CA LEU A 27 -1.77 5.61 5.63
C LEU A 27 -1.03 4.75 4.59
N SER A 28 -1.16 5.10 3.31
CA SER A 28 -0.42 4.40 2.23
C SER A 28 1.09 4.61 2.36
N ARG A 29 1.52 5.84 2.64
CA ARG A 29 2.94 6.19 2.89
C ARG A 29 3.50 5.46 4.12
N GLN A 30 2.70 5.34 5.18
CA GLN A 30 3.09 4.58 6.38
C GLN A 30 3.33 3.10 6.04
N ILE A 31 2.48 2.48 5.21
CA ILE A 31 2.72 1.11 4.73
C ILE A 31 4.03 1.04 3.93
N ASP A 32 4.34 2.02 3.07
CA ASP A 32 5.61 2.04 2.33
C ASP A 32 6.83 2.04 3.25
N MET A 33 6.80 2.86 4.29
CA MET A 33 7.88 2.87 5.28
C MET A 33 8.03 1.52 5.99
N GLN A 34 6.91 0.89 6.38
CA GLN A 34 6.92 -0.42 7.02
C GLN A 34 7.39 -1.53 6.07
N VAL A 35 7.00 -1.50 4.81
CA VAL A 35 7.47 -2.42 3.76
C VAL A 35 8.98 -2.29 3.58
N ASN A 36 9.50 -1.08 3.47
CA ASN A 36 10.93 -0.84 3.33
C ASN A 36 11.71 -1.36 4.55
N MET A 37 11.18 -1.16 5.75
CA MET A 37 11.80 -1.66 6.98
C MET A 37 11.85 -3.20 7.00
N ILE A 38 10.74 -3.89 6.70
CA ILE A 38 10.71 -5.35 6.63
C ILE A 38 11.65 -5.86 5.54
N THR A 39 11.67 -5.22 4.36
CA THR A 39 12.57 -5.61 3.27
C THR A 39 14.03 -5.52 3.71
N SER A 40 14.44 -4.42 4.32
CA SER A 40 15.81 -4.22 4.78
C SER A 40 16.20 -5.25 5.85
N LEU A 41 15.38 -5.43 6.87
CA LEU A 41 15.65 -6.39 7.94
C LEU A 41 15.68 -7.83 7.42
N SER A 42 14.73 -8.21 6.56
CA SER A 42 14.71 -9.55 5.94
C SER A 42 15.93 -9.80 5.07
N SER A 43 16.41 -8.80 4.34
CA SER A 43 17.61 -8.93 3.50
C SER A 43 18.88 -9.14 4.34
N VAL A 44 19.01 -8.43 5.45
CA VAL A 44 20.15 -8.60 6.39
C VAL A 44 20.10 -9.99 7.01
N LEU A 45 18.92 -10.43 7.51
CA LEU A 45 18.77 -11.76 8.08
C LEU A 45 19.00 -12.88 7.06
N LEU A 46 18.58 -12.67 5.81
CA LEU A 46 18.84 -13.61 4.72
C LEU A 46 20.32 -13.74 4.44
N ALA A 47 21.04 -12.64 4.30
CA ALA A 47 22.50 -12.65 4.07
C ALA A 47 23.24 -13.34 5.23
N PHE A 48 22.86 -13.02 6.47
CA PHE A 48 23.40 -13.68 7.66
C PHE A 48 23.13 -15.19 7.64
N SER A 49 21.89 -15.62 7.37
CA SER A 49 21.48 -17.03 7.34
C SER A 49 22.26 -17.82 6.27
N VAL A 50 22.42 -17.26 5.08
CA VAL A 50 23.21 -17.89 4.01
C VAL A 50 24.66 -18.08 4.45
N THR A 51 25.26 -17.09 5.11
CA THR A 51 26.64 -17.21 5.63
C THR A 51 26.76 -18.33 6.65
N GLN A 52 25.82 -18.47 7.58
CA GLN A 52 25.80 -19.54 8.59
C GLN A 52 25.63 -20.94 7.94
N ILE A 53 24.78 -21.05 6.91
CA ILE A 53 24.63 -22.30 6.15
C ILE A 53 25.95 -22.72 5.48
N ILE A 54 26.67 -21.77 4.88
CA ILE A 54 27.96 -22.04 4.22
C ILE A 54 29.00 -22.50 5.25
N GLN A 55 28.96 -21.94 6.46
CA GLN A 55 29.84 -22.34 7.56
C GLN A 55 29.42 -23.64 8.27
N GLN A 56 28.35 -24.26 7.80
CA GLN A 56 27.78 -25.50 8.39
C GLN A 56 27.31 -25.35 9.84
N HIS A 57 27.05 -24.14 10.29
CA HIS A 57 26.43 -23.87 11.58
C HIS A 57 24.92 -24.04 11.49
N GLU A 58 24.34 -25.00 12.20
CA GLU A 58 22.89 -25.24 12.32
C GLU A 58 22.14 -25.09 10.99
N PRO A 59 22.49 -25.87 9.94
CA PRO A 59 22.05 -25.61 8.59
C PRO A 59 20.51 -25.68 8.44
N VAL A 60 19.82 -26.50 9.22
CA VAL A 60 18.36 -26.64 9.19
C VAL A 60 17.69 -25.35 9.70
N THR A 61 18.15 -24.83 10.84
CA THR A 61 17.63 -23.60 11.44
C THR A 61 17.74 -22.41 10.47
N PHE A 62 18.94 -22.23 9.90
CA PHE A 62 19.17 -21.11 8.98
C PHE A 62 18.54 -21.32 7.60
N ALA A 63 18.31 -22.56 7.14
CA ALA A 63 17.55 -22.83 5.94
C ALA A 63 16.07 -22.43 6.11
N VAL A 64 15.44 -22.79 7.22
CA VAL A 64 14.05 -22.38 7.52
C VAL A 64 13.95 -20.85 7.57
N LEU A 65 14.88 -20.17 8.27
CA LEU A 65 14.90 -18.72 8.33
C LEU A 65 15.05 -18.10 6.94
N SER A 66 15.97 -18.60 6.11
CA SER A 66 16.21 -18.11 4.75
C SER A 66 14.97 -18.20 3.88
N VAL A 67 14.28 -19.32 3.88
CA VAL A 67 13.03 -19.50 3.09
C VAL A 67 11.97 -18.48 3.52
N CYS A 68 11.77 -18.32 4.84
CA CYS A 68 10.81 -17.34 5.34
C CYS A 68 11.19 -15.89 4.98
N MET A 69 12.47 -15.54 5.05
CA MET A 69 12.95 -14.21 4.68
C MET A 69 12.80 -13.94 3.17
N VAL A 70 13.05 -14.92 2.31
CA VAL A 70 12.79 -14.80 0.87
C VAL A 70 11.30 -14.55 0.61
N CYS A 71 10.40 -15.32 1.23
CA CYS A 71 8.96 -15.12 1.11
C CYS A 71 8.52 -13.74 1.62
N ALA A 72 9.11 -13.28 2.73
CA ALA A 72 8.85 -11.95 3.28
C ALA A 72 9.26 -10.84 2.31
N VAL A 73 10.47 -10.92 1.73
CA VAL A 73 10.98 -9.93 0.75
C VAL A 73 10.13 -9.92 -0.52
N ILE A 74 9.81 -11.09 -1.09
CA ILE A 74 8.97 -11.17 -2.30
C ILE A 74 7.59 -10.53 -2.03
N SER A 75 6.96 -10.86 -0.90
CA SER A 75 5.66 -10.30 -0.53
C SER A 75 5.74 -8.79 -0.29
N ALA A 76 6.83 -8.30 0.29
CA ALA A 76 7.10 -6.88 0.49
C ALA A 76 7.27 -6.13 -0.84
N LEU A 77 8.00 -6.69 -1.80
CA LEU A 77 8.16 -6.11 -3.14
C LEU A 77 6.81 -6.01 -3.86
N PHE A 78 5.95 -7.02 -3.74
CA PHE A 78 4.59 -6.94 -4.26
C PHE A 78 3.72 -5.93 -3.51
N ALA A 79 3.96 -5.70 -2.21
CA ALA A 79 3.27 -4.65 -1.47
C ALA A 79 3.70 -3.25 -1.92
N ALA A 80 4.98 -3.03 -2.20
CA ALA A 80 5.48 -1.77 -2.73
C ALA A 80 4.92 -1.48 -4.14
N HIS A 81 4.85 -2.52 -4.99
CA HIS A 81 4.36 -2.43 -6.37
C HIS A 81 3.30 -3.50 -6.62
N PRO A 82 2.05 -3.32 -6.13
CA PRO A 82 0.99 -4.30 -6.32
C PRO A 82 0.82 -4.66 -7.79
N PRO A 83 0.77 -5.94 -8.15
CA PRO A 83 0.66 -6.36 -9.54
C PRO A 83 -0.64 -5.87 -10.19
N ARG A 84 -0.63 -5.72 -11.51
CA ARG A 84 -1.74 -5.12 -12.29
C ARG A 84 -3.09 -5.79 -12.06
N PHE A 85 -3.10 -7.12 -11.83
CA PHE A 85 -4.33 -7.85 -11.57
C PHE A 85 -4.98 -7.52 -10.21
N MET A 86 -4.21 -7.01 -9.25
CA MET A 86 -4.71 -6.50 -7.97
C MET A 86 -5.14 -5.03 -8.05
N ARG A 87 -4.58 -4.29 -9.00
CA ARG A 87 -4.93 -2.89 -9.29
C ARG A 87 -6.05 -2.83 -10.32
N ARG A 88 -7.22 -3.37 -10.04
CA ARG A 88 -8.37 -3.16 -10.93
C ARG A 88 -8.71 -1.67 -10.88
N ALA A 89 -8.32 -0.95 -11.92
CA ALA A 89 -8.85 0.38 -12.16
C ALA A 89 -10.37 0.25 -12.28
N GLY A 90 -11.11 0.99 -11.45
CA GLY A 90 -12.56 1.06 -11.60
C GLY A 90 -12.90 1.53 -13.02
N GLN A 91 -14.08 1.14 -13.52
CA GLN A 91 -14.54 1.53 -14.87
C GLN A 91 -14.62 3.06 -15.03
N HIS A 92 -14.80 3.78 -13.92
CA HIS A 92 -14.83 5.24 -13.87
C HIS A 92 -13.69 5.74 -12.94
N GLN A 93 -12.59 6.16 -13.56
CA GLN A 93 -11.50 6.82 -12.85
C GLN A 93 -11.88 8.28 -12.61
N SER A 94 -11.49 8.80 -11.44
CA SER A 94 -11.68 10.22 -11.12
C SER A 94 -10.80 11.09 -12.01
N ALA A 95 -11.22 12.34 -12.23
CA ALA A 95 -10.41 13.35 -12.92
C ALA A 95 -9.10 13.68 -12.18
N MET A 96 -9.02 13.38 -10.89
CA MET A 96 -7.82 13.57 -10.05
C MET A 96 -6.78 12.44 -10.22
N TYR A 97 -7.15 11.34 -10.85
CA TYR A 97 -6.24 10.21 -11.01
C TYR A 97 -5.14 10.53 -12.03
N SER A 98 -3.88 10.31 -11.66
CA SER A 98 -2.70 10.69 -12.45
C SER A 98 -2.73 10.22 -13.91
N LYS A 99 -3.25 9.01 -14.18
CA LYS A 99 -3.39 8.50 -15.56
C LYS A 99 -4.57 9.14 -16.31
N SER A 100 -5.60 9.60 -15.61
CA SER A 100 -6.66 10.39 -16.21
C SER A 100 -6.13 11.76 -16.61
N ILE A 101 -5.36 12.40 -15.73
CA ILE A 101 -4.68 13.68 -16.01
C ILE A 101 -3.77 13.56 -17.24
N ALA A 102 -2.95 12.49 -17.29
CA ALA A 102 -2.02 12.26 -18.39
C ALA A 102 -2.69 11.97 -19.76
N ARG A 103 -3.99 11.75 -19.82
CA ARG A 103 -4.75 11.55 -21.07
C ARG A 103 -5.22 12.83 -21.72
N TYR A 104 -5.20 13.95 -20.98
CA TYR A 104 -5.59 15.23 -21.56
C TYR A 104 -4.52 15.71 -22.54
N PRO A 105 -4.90 16.17 -23.74
CA PRO A 105 -3.96 16.62 -24.76
C PRO A 105 -3.21 17.89 -24.35
N SER A 106 -3.82 18.72 -23.48
CA SER A 106 -3.22 19.98 -23.01
C SER A 106 -3.65 20.33 -21.58
N ALA A 107 -2.85 21.16 -20.92
CA ALA A 107 -3.19 21.72 -19.62
C ALA A 107 -4.46 22.58 -19.66
N VAL A 108 -4.72 23.23 -20.80
CA VAL A 108 -5.92 24.09 -21.00
C VAL A 108 -7.20 23.27 -20.98
N GLU A 109 -7.20 22.10 -21.63
CA GLU A 109 -8.36 21.20 -21.64
C GLU A 109 -8.61 20.59 -20.25
N TYR A 110 -7.54 20.22 -19.55
CA TYR A 110 -7.65 19.75 -18.18
C TYR A 110 -8.17 20.84 -17.23
N GLU A 111 -7.70 22.09 -17.38
CA GLU A 111 -8.22 23.24 -16.63
C GLU A 111 -9.70 23.49 -16.89
N ALA A 112 -10.13 23.43 -18.16
CA ALA A 112 -11.53 23.58 -18.52
C ALA A 112 -12.40 22.51 -17.84
N GLN A 113 -11.94 21.26 -17.81
CA GLN A 113 -12.61 20.18 -17.11
C GLN A 113 -12.68 20.42 -15.59
N LEU A 114 -11.57 20.88 -14.97
CA LEU A 114 -11.59 21.24 -13.55
C LEU A 114 -12.57 22.37 -13.24
N ARG A 115 -12.63 23.40 -14.10
CA ARG A 115 -13.58 24.50 -13.94
C ARG A 115 -15.03 24.01 -14.01
N SER A 116 -15.34 23.02 -14.87
CA SER A 116 -16.69 22.43 -14.94
C SER A 116 -17.09 21.73 -13.65
N PHE A 117 -16.16 21.06 -12.96
CA PHE A 117 -16.43 20.47 -11.63
C PHE A 117 -16.57 21.53 -10.53
N LEU A 118 -15.78 22.61 -10.61
CA LEU A 118 -15.87 23.69 -9.63
C LEU A 118 -17.18 24.51 -9.73
N SER A 119 -17.82 24.49 -10.90
CA SER A 119 -19.12 25.14 -11.12
C SER A 119 -20.30 24.32 -10.61
N ASP A 120 -20.12 23.00 -10.40
CA ASP A 120 -21.13 22.09 -9.89
C ASP A 120 -20.62 21.40 -8.62
N ALA A 121 -21.16 21.80 -7.47
CA ALA A 121 -20.75 21.29 -6.18
C ALA A 121 -21.04 19.81 -6.00
N ASP A 122 -22.12 19.28 -6.57
CA ASP A 122 -22.46 17.86 -6.49
C ASP A 122 -21.51 17.00 -7.35
N ALA A 123 -21.16 17.49 -8.54
CA ALA A 123 -20.16 16.86 -9.40
C ALA A 123 -18.80 16.81 -8.69
N MET A 124 -18.39 17.86 -8.00
CA MET A 124 -17.14 17.93 -7.26
C MET A 124 -17.14 16.93 -6.10
N VAL A 125 -18.21 16.85 -5.30
CA VAL A 125 -18.37 15.85 -4.24
C VAL A 125 -18.29 14.43 -4.81
N GLY A 126 -18.93 14.18 -5.94
CA GLY A 126 -18.89 12.90 -6.65
C GLY A 126 -17.47 12.49 -7.07
N GLU A 127 -16.65 13.44 -7.56
CA GLU A 127 -15.26 13.17 -7.95
C GLU A 127 -14.38 12.85 -6.74
N TYR A 128 -14.50 13.60 -5.63
CA TYR A 128 -13.78 13.28 -4.40
C TYR A 128 -14.16 11.89 -3.84
N ALA A 129 -15.46 11.60 -3.76
CA ALA A 129 -15.95 10.31 -3.28
C ALA A 129 -15.42 9.15 -4.15
N ARG A 130 -15.38 9.33 -5.47
CA ARG A 130 -14.83 8.36 -6.43
C ARG A 130 -13.34 8.15 -6.24
N GLU A 131 -12.57 9.23 -6.07
CA GLU A 131 -11.12 9.13 -5.81
C GLU A 131 -10.82 8.41 -4.50
N ILE A 132 -11.50 8.77 -3.41
CA ILE A 132 -11.36 8.13 -2.09
C ILE A 132 -11.69 6.64 -2.19
N TYR A 133 -12.79 6.28 -2.85
CA TYR A 133 -13.19 4.88 -3.05
C TYR A 133 -12.16 4.10 -3.85
N ASN A 134 -11.70 4.65 -4.97
CA ASN A 134 -10.73 4.02 -5.85
C ASN A 134 -9.36 3.83 -5.15
N LEU A 135 -8.89 4.87 -4.47
CA LEU A 135 -7.65 4.82 -3.71
C LEU A 135 -7.72 3.79 -2.57
N SER A 136 -8.84 3.75 -1.85
CA SER A 136 -9.04 2.78 -0.77
C SER A 136 -9.10 1.36 -1.30
N LYS A 137 -10.01 1.08 -2.25
CA LYS A 137 -10.33 -0.28 -2.69
C LYS A 137 -9.26 -0.91 -3.58
N TYR A 138 -8.72 -0.13 -4.52
CA TYR A 138 -7.82 -0.66 -5.56
C TYR A 138 -6.34 -0.39 -5.32
N TYR A 139 -6.01 0.44 -4.33
CA TYR A 139 -4.63 0.73 -4.00
C TYR A 139 -4.30 0.35 -2.55
N TYR A 140 -4.96 0.96 -1.57
CA TYR A 140 -4.62 0.78 -0.15
C TYR A 140 -4.89 -0.63 0.36
N ILE A 141 -6.08 -1.20 0.11
CA ILE A 141 -6.45 -2.52 0.62
C ILE A 141 -5.54 -3.64 0.07
N PRO A 142 -5.27 -3.75 -1.24
CA PRO A 142 -4.34 -4.76 -1.77
C PRO A 142 -2.94 -4.62 -1.19
N LYS A 143 -2.44 -3.38 -1.09
CA LYS A 143 -1.14 -3.07 -0.52
C LYS A 143 -1.02 -3.52 0.93
N ARG A 144 -2.02 -3.18 1.75
CA ARG A 144 -2.10 -3.59 3.16
C ARG A 144 -2.13 -5.11 3.31
N LYS A 145 -2.88 -5.83 2.47
CA LYS A 145 -2.93 -7.30 2.51
C LYS A 145 -1.56 -7.91 2.25
N LEU A 146 -0.86 -7.46 1.23
CA LEU A 146 0.48 -7.95 0.89
C LEU A 146 1.51 -7.62 1.98
N TYR A 147 1.44 -6.42 2.56
CA TYR A 147 2.26 -6.06 3.72
C TYR A 147 2.03 -7.01 4.91
N LEU A 148 0.75 -7.33 5.23
CA LEU A 148 0.44 -8.26 6.33
C LEU A 148 0.99 -9.66 6.07
N ILE A 149 0.95 -10.15 4.83
CA ILE A 149 1.56 -11.43 4.43
C ILE A 149 3.07 -11.37 4.65
N SER A 150 3.74 -10.33 4.16
CA SER A 150 5.18 -10.14 4.35
C SER A 150 5.57 -10.11 5.83
N ARG A 151 4.84 -9.34 6.64
CA ARG A 151 5.06 -9.27 8.09
C ARG A 151 4.89 -10.63 8.77
N ASN A 152 3.87 -11.38 8.37
CA ASN A 152 3.62 -12.70 8.95
C ASN A 152 4.76 -13.68 8.61
N PHE A 153 5.26 -13.71 7.37
CA PHE A 153 6.45 -14.50 7.03
C PHE A 153 7.68 -14.10 7.83
N PHE A 154 7.91 -12.79 7.99
CA PHE A 154 9.01 -12.28 8.77
C PHE A 154 8.96 -12.75 10.24
N VAL A 155 7.82 -12.54 10.90
CA VAL A 155 7.64 -12.92 12.33
C VAL A 155 7.66 -14.44 12.50
N SER A 156 6.97 -15.19 11.63
CA SER A 156 6.95 -16.66 11.69
C SER A 156 8.32 -17.25 11.40
N GLY A 157 9.09 -16.66 10.50
CA GLY A 157 10.45 -17.09 10.20
C GLY A 157 11.37 -17.00 11.42
N ILE A 158 11.33 -15.88 12.13
CA ILE A 158 12.09 -15.69 13.37
C ILE A 158 11.64 -16.69 14.44
N ALA A 159 10.32 -16.84 14.63
CA ALA A 159 9.78 -17.75 15.65
C ALA A 159 10.18 -19.22 15.37
N LEU A 160 10.02 -19.69 14.13
CA LEU A 160 10.39 -21.04 13.73
C LEU A 160 11.90 -21.28 13.85
N ALA A 161 12.73 -20.34 13.41
CA ALA A 161 14.17 -20.45 13.56
C ALA A 161 14.59 -20.52 15.04
N THR A 162 13.95 -19.75 15.91
CA THR A 162 14.21 -19.80 17.34
C THR A 162 13.83 -21.16 17.95
N ILE A 163 12.67 -21.70 17.56
CA ILE A 163 12.21 -23.02 18.04
C ILE A 163 13.17 -24.12 17.57
N THR A 164 13.55 -24.15 16.29
CA THR A 164 14.48 -25.14 15.74
C THR A 164 15.85 -25.04 16.41
N PHE A 165 16.35 -23.83 16.65
CA PHE A 165 17.62 -23.62 17.35
C PHE A 165 17.59 -24.16 18.78
N ILE A 166 16.52 -23.90 19.52
CA ILE A 166 16.37 -24.42 20.90
C ILE A 166 16.29 -25.94 20.90
N THR A 167 15.57 -26.55 19.95
CA THR A 167 15.45 -28.01 19.85
C THR A 167 16.80 -28.66 19.54
N THR A 168 17.60 -28.11 18.63
CA THR A 168 18.94 -28.63 18.33
C THR A 168 19.93 -28.46 19.47
N LEU A 169 19.71 -27.49 20.36
CA LEU A 169 20.54 -27.30 21.57
C LEU A 169 20.22 -28.30 22.72
N LEU A 170 18.97 -28.78 22.75
CA LEU A 170 18.47 -29.65 23.83
C LEU A 170 18.62 -31.15 23.52
N PHE A 171 18.77 -31.50 22.25
CA PHE A 171 18.88 -32.89 21.74
C PHE A 171 20.15 -33.09 20.92
#